data_60fa7bbd871f6620dbdbe2a37219cf8e
#
_entry.id   60fa7bbd871f6620dbdbe2a37219cf8e
#
_cell.length_a   1.000
_cell.length_b   1.000
_cell.length_c   1.000
_cell.angle_alpha   90.00
_cell.angle_beta   90.00
_cell.angle_gamma   90.00
#
_symmetry.space_group_name_H-M   'P 1'
#
loop_
_entity.id
_entity.type
_entity.pdbx_description
1 polymer ?
#
loop_
_entity_poly.entity_id
_entity_poly.type
_entity_poly.pdbx_seq_one_letter_code
_entity_poly.pdbx_strand_id
1 'polypeptide(L)' 'MYFIQYEKTLPPWYFGTDKIQAETSEDAVKEFYKRHDSFEERIRSVREVQDTYQK' A
#
# COMPACT_ATOMS: atom_id res chain seq x y z
N MET A 1 -10.71 -2.70 -2.16
CA MET A 1 -9.77 -1.86 -1.40
C MET A 1 -8.58 -2.69 -0.98
N TYR A 2 -7.40 -2.09 -0.97
CA TYR A 2 -6.18 -2.80 -0.64
C TYR A 2 -5.44 -2.09 0.46
N PHE A 3 -4.91 -2.88 1.40
CA PHE A 3 -4.01 -2.35 2.42
C PHE A 3 -2.61 -2.75 1.98
N ILE A 4 -1.76 -1.78 1.81
CA ILE A 4 -0.39 -2.01 1.40
C ILE A 4 0.51 -1.68 2.56
N GLN A 5 1.20 -2.70 3.08
CA GLN A 5 2.16 -2.48 4.15
C GLN A 5 3.51 -2.22 3.52
N TYR A 6 4.18 -1.21 3.98
CA TYR A 6 5.45 -0.80 3.41
C TYR A 6 6.44 -0.48 4.52
N GLU A 7 7.69 -0.39 4.14
CA GLU A 7 8.74 -0.03 5.07
C GLU A 7 9.63 1.01 4.43
N LYS A 8 10.21 1.85 5.26
CA LYS A 8 11.18 2.81 4.79
C LYS A 8 12.49 2.11 4.60
N THR A 9 13.18 2.39 3.53
CA THR A 9 14.46 1.74 3.24
C THR A 9 15.64 2.57 3.73
N LEU A 10 15.40 3.81 4.17
CA LEU A 10 16.45 4.69 4.67
C LEU A 10 16.07 5.16 6.07
N PRO A 11 17.04 5.54 6.88
CA PRO A 11 16.72 6.04 8.24
C PRO A 11 15.92 7.33 8.16
N PRO A 12 15.01 7.53 9.09
CA PRO A 12 14.63 6.59 10.14
C PRO A 12 13.75 5.50 9.56
N TRP A 13 14.01 4.24 9.97
CA TRP A 13 13.23 3.15 9.46
C TRP A 13 11.90 3.09 10.19
N TYR A 14 10.83 2.83 9.44
CA TYR A 14 9.54 2.62 10.06
C TYR A 14 8.67 1.82 9.10
N PHE A 15 7.59 1.30 9.64
CA PHE A 15 6.62 0.57 8.85
C PHE A 15 5.36 1.40 8.79
N GLY A 16 4.65 1.29 7.69
CA GLY A 16 3.39 1.99 7.55
C GLY A 16 2.40 1.15 6.77
N THR A 17 1.16 1.61 6.74
CA THR A 17 0.11 0.98 5.97
C THR A 17 -0.64 2.06 5.22
N ASP A 18 -0.84 1.84 3.92
CA ASP A 18 -1.61 2.76 3.12
C ASP A 18 -2.85 2.03 2.62
N LYS A 19 -3.97 2.73 2.62
CA LYS A 19 -5.22 2.17 2.20
C LYS A 19 -5.51 2.72 0.81
N ILE A 20 -5.63 1.84 -0.17
CA ILE A 20 -5.75 2.25 -1.56
C ILE A 20 -6.96 1.60 -2.19
N GLN A 21 -7.78 2.43 -2.81
CA GLN A 21 -8.94 1.96 -3.53
C GLN A 21 -8.51 1.65 -4.95
N ALA A 22 -8.65 0.41 -5.35
CA ALA A 22 -8.27 -0.02 -6.68
C ALA A 22 -9.03 -1.30 -7.03
N GLU A 23 -9.08 -1.62 -8.30
CA GLU A 23 -9.81 -2.79 -8.74
C GLU A 23 -8.96 -4.04 -8.69
N THR A 24 -7.66 -3.90 -8.83
CA THR A 24 -6.77 -5.05 -8.79
C THR A 24 -5.57 -4.70 -7.94
N SER A 25 -4.85 -5.73 -7.52
CA SER A 25 -3.65 -5.50 -6.71
C SER A 25 -2.59 -4.76 -7.51
N GLU A 26 -2.51 -5.00 -8.82
CA GLU A 26 -1.54 -4.29 -9.64
C GLU A 26 -1.85 -2.81 -9.69
N ASP A 27 -3.13 -2.47 -9.80
CA ASP A 27 -3.51 -1.07 -9.80
C ASP A 27 -3.23 -0.44 -8.44
N ALA A 28 -3.43 -1.20 -7.38
CA ALA A 28 -3.14 -0.69 -6.05
C ALA A 28 -1.65 -0.38 -5.91
N VAL A 29 -0.80 -1.26 -6.41
CA VAL A 29 0.64 -1.06 -6.35
C VAL A 29 1.05 0.17 -7.16
N LYS A 30 0.46 0.34 -8.35
CA LYS A 30 0.76 1.51 -9.16
C LYS A 30 0.36 2.78 -8.45
N GLU A 31 -0.80 2.75 -7.82
CA GLU A 31 -1.28 3.93 -7.10
C GLU A 31 -0.40 4.22 -5.89
N PHE A 32 0.07 3.16 -5.23
CA PHE A 32 0.97 3.33 -4.11
C PHE A 32 2.23 4.08 -4.54
N TYR A 33 2.83 3.67 -5.65
CA TYR A 33 4.07 4.29 -6.09
C TYR A 33 3.86 5.66 -6.72
N LYS A 34 2.62 6.07 -6.97
CA LYS A 34 2.36 7.45 -7.31
C LYS A 34 2.42 8.34 -6.08
N ARG A 35 2.10 7.76 -4.91
CA ARG A 35 2.05 8.53 -3.68
C ARG A 35 3.35 8.44 -2.90
N HIS A 36 4.13 7.38 -3.12
CA HIS A 36 5.32 7.12 -2.34
C HIS A 36 6.52 7.00 -3.26
N ASP A 37 7.69 7.34 -2.74
CA ASP A 37 8.90 7.25 -3.52
C ASP A 37 9.39 5.80 -3.46
N SER A 38 9.42 5.13 -4.59
CA SER A 38 9.81 3.74 -4.63
C SER A 38 11.25 3.52 -4.21
N PHE A 39 12.05 4.58 -4.22
CA PHE A 39 13.44 4.49 -3.78
C PHE A 39 13.53 4.45 -2.26
N GLU A 40 12.65 5.18 -1.59
CA GLU A 40 12.72 5.29 -0.14
C GLU A 40 11.75 4.36 0.57
N GLU A 41 10.72 3.89 -0.12
CA GLU A 41 9.70 3.08 0.53
C GLU A 41 9.43 1.85 -0.30
N ARG A 42 9.34 0.71 0.37
CA ARG A 42 9.20 -0.55 -0.31
C ARG A 42 8.01 -1.30 0.23
N ILE A 43 7.24 -1.89 -0.67
CA ILE A 43 6.07 -2.66 -0.29
C ILE A 43 6.51 -3.95 0.37
N ARG A 44 5.93 -4.26 1.51
CA ARG A 44 6.15 -5.51 2.18
C ARG A 44 5.03 -6.50 1.90
N SER A 45 3.80 -6.05 1.86
CA SER A 45 2.69 -6.93 1.55
C SER A 45 1.53 -6.14 1.00
N VAL A 46 0.71 -6.80 0.21
CA VAL A 46 -0.50 -6.22 -0.35
C VAL A 46 -1.64 -7.15 0.05
N ARG A 47 -2.68 -6.59 0.65
CA ARG A 47 -3.76 -7.39 1.14
C ARG A 47 -5.07 -6.81 0.68
N GLU A 48 -5.90 -7.64 0.07
CA GLU A 48 -7.20 -7.19 -0.35
C GLU A 48 -8.16 -7.23 0.83
N VAL A 49 -8.93 -6.16 1.02
CA VAL A 49 -9.90 -6.09 2.07
C VAL A 49 -11.25 -5.87 1.43
N GLN A 50 -12.19 -6.72 1.75
CA GLN A 50 -13.49 -6.55 1.19
C GLN A 50 -14.15 -5.39 1.84
N ASP A 51 -14.68 -4.50 1.05
CA ASP A 51 -15.31 -3.34 1.55
C ASP A 51 -16.75 -3.63 1.67
N THR A 52 -17.12 -4.68 2.31
CA THR A 52 -18.42 -5.01 2.41
C THR A 52 -19.02 -4.39 3.48
N TYR A 53 -19.87 -3.72 3.57
CA TYR A 53 -20.39 -3.17 4.56
C TYR A 53 -21.73 -3.19 4.49
N GLN A 54 -22.28 -3.70 4.99
CA GLN A 54 -23.39 -3.92 4.86
C GLN A 54 -24.15 -3.52 5.69
N LYS A 55 -24.62 -3.26 5.70
CA LYS A 55 -25.32 -3.00 6.26
C LYS A 55 -25.94 -3.36 6.42
#